data_f56f79416e25eec21ae26c7f83db0f74
#
_entry.id   f56f79416e25eec21ae26c7f83db0f74
#
_cell.length_a   1.000
_cell.length_b   1.000
_cell.length_c   1.000
_cell.angle_alpha   90.00
_cell.angle_beta   90.00
_cell.angle_gamma   90.00
#
_symmetry.space_group_name_H-M   'P 1'
#
loop_
_entity.id
_entity.type
_entity.pdbx_description
1 polymer ?
#
loop_
_entity_poly.entity_id
_entity_poly.type
_entity_poly.pdbx_seq_one_letter_code
_entity_poly.pdbx_strand_id
1 'polypeptide(L)'
;GGWQAIKLYFMIGLPTETDDDVAGIARLARQVLALGRKSGVSRGRLKVTVSVSSFVPKPHTVFQWEPQERLEDLRRKQNALSSQTRERGLTLNYHDAGLSFIEAAFARGDRRLGSALARAFALGCRFDGWSEYFNIDLWLEAFRQAGLDPAAYAYRRFSYDDPLPWGHIDAGVSRQYLVLEHKRALAGAVTPDCRSGDCPGCGLCPALEIEPFYAGGDL
;
A
#
# COMPACT_ATOMS: atom_id res chain seq x y z
N GLY A 1 -16.09 -3.13 26.73
CA GLY A 1 -15.77 -1.80 26.22
C GLY A 1 -16.89 -1.07 25.49
N GLY A 2 -18.06 -1.66 25.16
CA GLY A 2 -19.21 -0.94 24.57
C GLY A 2 -19.07 -0.50 23.11
N TRP A 3 -18.02 -0.90 22.41
CA TRP A 3 -17.81 -0.55 21.01
C TRP A 3 -18.88 -1.17 20.09
N GLN A 4 -19.44 -0.38 19.18
CA GLN A 4 -20.48 -0.79 18.25
C GLN A 4 -20.04 -0.70 16.78
N ALA A 5 -18.95 0.01 16.52
CA ALA A 5 -18.35 0.16 15.19
C ALA A 5 -16.85 -0.11 15.25
N ILE A 6 -16.35 -0.90 14.31
CA ILE A 6 -14.93 -1.20 14.16
C ILE A 6 -14.57 -1.00 12.69
N LYS A 7 -13.42 -0.36 12.44
CA LYS A 7 -12.84 -0.25 11.09
C LYS A 7 -11.56 -1.07 11.05
N LEU A 8 -11.50 -1.99 10.12
CA LEU A 8 -10.34 -2.84 9.84
C LEU A 8 -9.66 -2.32 8.59
N TYR A 9 -8.36 -2.16 8.66
CA TYR A 9 -7.54 -1.70 7.54
C TYR A 9 -6.71 -2.84 7.00
N PHE A 10 -6.73 -3.01 5.68
CA PHE A 10 -5.97 -4.02 4.97
C PHE A 10 -5.31 -3.43 3.73
N MET A 11 -4.34 -4.17 3.21
CA MET A 11 -3.69 -3.90 1.94
C MET A 11 -3.73 -5.18 1.10
N ILE A 12 -3.95 -5.03 -0.22
CA ILE A 12 -3.91 -6.13 -1.20
C ILE A 12 -2.88 -5.84 -2.29
N GLY A 13 -2.44 -6.87 -2.98
CA GLY A 13 -1.42 -6.77 -4.02
C GLY A 13 0.00 -6.71 -3.47
N LEU A 14 0.21 -7.20 -2.25
CA LEU A 14 1.54 -7.33 -1.65
C LEU A 14 2.36 -8.41 -2.36
N PRO A 15 3.71 -8.27 -2.41
CA PRO A 15 4.56 -9.35 -2.87
C PRO A 15 4.26 -10.65 -2.09
N THR A 16 4.21 -11.78 -2.80
CA THR A 16 3.91 -13.13 -2.26
C THR A 16 2.46 -13.35 -1.77
N GLU A 17 1.58 -12.35 -1.85
CA GLU A 17 0.18 -12.49 -1.48
C GLU A 17 -0.55 -13.53 -2.35
N THR A 18 -1.34 -14.37 -1.72
CA THR A 18 -2.19 -15.38 -2.37
C THR A 18 -3.66 -14.98 -2.37
N ASP A 19 -4.47 -15.62 -3.21
CA ASP A 19 -5.92 -15.40 -3.20
C ASP A 19 -6.57 -15.85 -1.87
N ASP A 20 -5.94 -16.81 -1.14
CA ASP A 20 -6.42 -17.20 0.19
C ASP A 20 -6.16 -16.12 1.25
N ASP A 21 -5.05 -15.40 1.16
CA ASP A 21 -4.78 -14.23 2.01
C ASP A 21 -5.85 -13.15 1.81
N VAL A 22 -6.17 -12.86 0.56
CA VAL A 22 -7.25 -11.91 0.21
C VAL A 22 -8.60 -12.37 0.76
N ALA A 23 -8.95 -13.66 0.60
CA ALA A 23 -10.16 -14.23 1.18
C ALA A 23 -10.14 -14.21 2.71
N GLY A 24 -8.95 -14.26 3.33
CA GLY A 24 -8.72 -14.11 4.76
C GLY A 24 -9.28 -12.81 5.32
N ILE A 25 -9.21 -11.72 4.56
CA ILE A 25 -9.78 -10.42 4.93
C ILE A 25 -11.29 -10.53 5.21
N ALA A 26 -12.03 -11.14 4.28
CA ALA A 26 -13.46 -11.33 4.43
C ALA A 26 -13.81 -12.31 5.56
N ARG A 27 -13.00 -13.37 5.74
CA ARG A 27 -13.15 -14.32 6.86
C ARG A 27 -12.97 -13.61 8.21
N LEU A 28 -11.92 -12.81 8.37
CA LEU A 28 -11.65 -12.06 9.60
C LEU A 28 -12.78 -11.05 9.88
N ALA A 29 -13.22 -10.30 8.87
CA ALA A 29 -14.32 -9.34 9.05
C ALA A 29 -15.60 -10.02 9.55
N ARG A 30 -15.96 -11.20 9.02
CA ARG A 30 -17.10 -11.99 9.49
C ARG A 30 -16.91 -12.52 10.91
N GLN A 31 -15.70 -12.94 11.28
CA GLN A 31 -15.40 -13.37 12.65
C GLN A 31 -15.57 -12.23 13.65
N VAL A 32 -15.07 -11.03 13.33
CA VAL A 32 -15.25 -9.83 14.16
C VAL A 32 -16.72 -9.48 14.31
N LEU A 33 -17.48 -9.52 13.21
CA LEU A 33 -18.93 -9.28 13.24
C LEU A 33 -19.67 -10.32 14.10
N ALA A 34 -19.33 -11.61 13.98
CA ALA A 34 -19.91 -12.69 14.76
C ALA A 34 -19.58 -12.54 16.26
N LEU A 35 -18.35 -12.15 16.60
CA LEU A 35 -17.93 -11.89 17.99
C LEU A 35 -18.74 -10.75 18.59
N GLY A 36 -18.89 -9.64 17.89
CA GLY A 36 -19.71 -8.52 18.34
C GLY A 36 -21.17 -8.90 18.60
N ARG A 37 -21.76 -9.75 17.73
CA ARG A 37 -23.10 -10.29 17.94
C ARG A 37 -23.21 -11.16 19.19
N LYS A 38 -22.20 -12.01 19.44
CA LYS A 38 -22.13 -12.86 20.66
C LYS A 38 -21.97 -12.03 21.93
N SER A 39 -21.31 -10.87 21.85
CA SER A 39 -21.11 -9.95 22.98
C SER A 39 -22.35 -9.10 23.31
N GLY A 40 -23.53 -9.40 22.71
CA GLY A 40 -24.77 -8.72 23.02
C GLY A 40 -25.00 -7.39 22.31
N VAL A 41 -24.15 -7.02 21.38
CA VAL A 41 -24.37 -5.82 20.54
C VAL A 41 -25.52 -6.10 19.56
N SER A 42 -26.53 -5.25 19.57
CA SER A 42 -27.70 -5.44 18.70
C SER A 42 -27.29 -5.39 17.22
N ARG A 43 -27.90 -6.26 16.38
CA ARG A 43 -27.61 -6.37 14.96
C ARG A 43 -27.73 -5.05 14.19
N GLY A 44 -28.56 -4.12 14.64
CA GLY A 44 -28.76 -2.83 13.99
C GLY A 44 -27.69 -1.79 14.31
N ARG A 45 -26.94 -1.99 15.40
CA ARG A 45 -25.90 -1.05 15.86
C ARG A 45 -24.48 -1.49 15.48
N LEU A 46 -24.27 -2.82 15.33
CA LEU A 46 -22.97 -3.37 15.03
C LEU A 46 -22.58 -3.09 13.58
N LYS A 47 -21.44 -2.41 13.39
CA LYS A 47 -20.87 -2.10 12.08
C LYS A 47 -19.39 -2.50 12.05
N VAL A 48 -19.00 -3.28 11.05
CA VAL A 48 -17.61 -3.59 10.73
C VAL A 48 -17.31 -3.04 9.35
N THR A 49 -16.42 -2.06 9.27
CA THR A 49 -15.97 -1.50 8.00
C THR A 49 -14.62 -2.10 7.65
N VAL A 50 -14.54 -2.71 6.49
CA VAL A 50 -13.29 -3.20 5.89
C VAL A 50 -12.79 -2.12 4.94
N SER A 51 -11.62 -1.55 5.21
CA SER A 51 -10.98 -0.53 4.36
C SER A 51 -9.73 -1.15 3.72
N VAL A 52 -9.73 -1.23 2.39
CA VAL A 52 -8.68 -1.92 1.64
C VAL A 52 -7.96 -0.93 0.74
N SER A 53 -6.64 -0.85 0.87
CA SER A 53 -5.78 -0.13 -0.07
C SER A 53 -5.06 -1.11 -0.99
N SER A 54 -4.73 -0.67 -2.22
CA SER A 54 -3.81 -1.41 -3.08
C SER A 54 -2.37 -1.10 -2.67
N PHE A 55 -1.51 -2.11 -2.70
CA PHE A 55 -0.09 -1.91 -2.48
C PHE A 55 0.51 -1.04 -3.59
N VAL A 56 1.21 0.01 -3.18
CA VAL A 56 2.01 0.88 -4.04
C VAL A 56 3.43 0.89 -3.50
N PRO A 57 4.41 0.32 -4.23
CA PRO A 57 5.79 0.36 -3.79
C PRO A 57 6.29 1.80 -3.65
N LYS A 58 6.87 2.13 -2.50
CA LYS A 58 7.35 3.49 -2.20
C LYS A 58 8.87 3.54 -2.16
N PRO A 59 9.48 4.66 -2.58
CA PRO A 59 10.90 4.94 -2.36
C PRO A 59 11.32 4.73 -0.90
N HIS A 60 12.57 4.30 -0.70
CA HIS A 60 13.17 4.11 0.62
C HIS A 60 12.43 3.17 1.58
N THR A 61 11.61 2.26 1.02
CA THR A 61 10.94 1.19 1.78
C THR A 61 11.48 -0.18 1.40
N VAL A 62 11.16 -1.17 2.21
CA VAL A 62 11.61 -2.56 2.02
C VAL A 62 11.24 -3.10 0.65
N PHE A 63 10.05 -2.79 0.14
CA PHE A 63 9.56 -3.28 -1.16
C PHE A 63 9.78 -2.31 -2.33
N GLN A 64 10.70 -1.36 -2.23
CA GLN A 64 10.95 -0.39 -3.32
C GLN A 64 11.40 -1.02 -4.64
N TRP A 65 11.95 -2.23 -4.62
CA TRP A 65 12.38 -2.98 -5.82
C TRP A 65 11.24 -3.76 -6.48
N GLU A 66 10.16 -4.01 -5.73
CA GLU A 66 9.03 -4.79 -6.22
C GLU A 66 8.14 -3.99 -7.18
N PRO A 67 7.53 -4.65 -8.19
CA PRO A 67 6.50 -4.03 -9.00
C PRO A 67 5.20 -3.86 -8.20
N GLN A 68 4.33 -2.96 -8.63
CA GLN A 68 2.92 -3.05 -8.27
C GLN A 68 2.28 -4.24 -8.99
N GLU A 69 1.31 -4.86 -8.38
CA GLU A 69 0.47 -5.87 -9.02
C GLU A 69 -0.31 -5.26 -10.19
N ARG A 70 -0.60 -6.08 -11.21
CA ARG A 70 -1.30 -5.60 -12.40
C ARG A 70 -2.70 -5.09 -12.08
N LEU A 71 -3.12 -4.06 -12.81
CA LEU A 71 -4.42 -3.41 -12.61
C LEU A 71 -5.59 -4.39 -12.69
N GLU A 72 -5.55 -5.31 -13.66
CA GLU A 72 -6.56 -6.35 -13.83
C GLU A 72 -6.64 -7.31 -12.64
N ASP A 73 -5.50 -7.67 -12.03
CA ASP A 73 -5.45 -8.54 -10.86
C ASP A 73 -5.95 -7.82 -9.60
N LEU A 74 -5.57 -6.57 -9.41
CA LEU A 74 -6.11 -5.74 -8.32
C LEU A 74 -7.62 -5.62 -8.41
N ARG A 75 -8.17 -5.37 -9.60
CA ARG A 75 -9.63 -5.31 -9.84
C ARG A 75 -10.30 -6.66 -9.57
N ARG A 76 -9.67 -7.76 -9.97
CA ARG A 76 -10.17 -9.12 -9.70
C ARG A 76 -10.26 -9.37 -8.19
N LYS A 77 -9.21 -9.02 -7.42
CA LYS A 77 -9.17 -9.14 -5.96
C LYS A 77 -10.23 -8.25 -5.28
N GLN A 78 -10.38 -7.00 -5.71
CA GLN A 78 -11.42 -6.09 -5.21
C GLN A 78 -12.83 -6.64 -5.44
N ASN A 79 -13.09 -7.19 -6.64
CA ASN A 79 -14.38 -7.82 -6.97
C ASN A 79 -14.63 -9.07 -6.12
N ALA A 80 -13.61 -9.91 -5.91
CA ALA A 80 -13.70 -11.07 -5.04
C ALA A 80 -14.04 -10.68 -3.59
N LEU A 81 -13.38 -9.68 -3.03
CA LEU A 81 -13.71 -9.14 -1.71
C LEU A 81 -15.11 -8.57 -1.64
N SER A 82 -15.52 -7.80 -2.66
CA SER A 82 -16.86 -7.23 -2.73
C SER A 82 -17.96 -8.32 -2.70
N SER A 83 -17.75 -9.43 -3.42
CA SER A 83 -18.69 -10.55 -3.41
C SER A 83 -18.76 -11.25 -2.05
N GLN A 84 -17.61 -11.37 -1.37
CA GLN A 84 -17.49 -12.08 -0.09
C GLN A 84 -17.90 -11.24 1.13
N THR A 85 -18.04 -9.93 1.01
CA THR A 85 -18.41 -9.03 2.12
C THR A 85 -19.85 -8.56 2.09
N ARG A 86 -20.70 -9.18 1.26
CA ARG A 86 -22.15 -8.88 1.17
C ARG A 86 -22.91 -9.45 2.35
N GLU A 87 -22.73 -8.84 3.52
CA GLU A 87 -23.43 -9.24 4.74
C GLU A 87 -23.88 -8.00 5.51
N ARG A 88 -25.10 -8.06 6.12
CA ARG A 88 -25.60 -6.95 6.94
C ARG A 88 -24.70 -6.69 8.13
N GLY A 89 -24.20 -5.47 8.24
CA GLY A 89 -23.25 -5.04 9.26
C GLY A 89 -21.80 -5.03 8.80
N LEU A 90 -21.51 -5.56 7.59
CA LEU A 90 -20.23 -5.34 6.91
C LEU A 90 -20.37 -4.21 5.87
N THR A 91 -19.32 -3.41 5.76
CA THR A 91 -19.15 -2.41 4.70
C THR A 91 -17.75 -2.56 4.15
N LEU A 92 -17.60 -2.68 2.84
CA LEU A 92 -16.30 -2.67 2.17
C LEU A 92 -16.06 -1.31 1.53
N ASN A 93 -14.92 -0.72 1.84
CA ASN A 93 -14.38 0.45 1.16
C ASN A 93 -13.02 0.08 0.57
N TYR A 94 -12.74 0.47 -0.66
CA TYR A 94 -11.43 0.31 -1.26
C TYR A 94 -11.09 1.52 -2.14
N HIS A 95 -9.79 1.74 -2.31
CA HIS A 95 -9.30 2.75 -3.24
C HIS A 95 -9.42 2.24 -4.67
N ASP A 96 -9.74 3.10 -5.61
CA ASP A 96 -9.79 2.75 -7.02
C ASP A 96 -8.43 2.20 -7.49
N ALA A 97 -8.45 1.03 -8.14
CA ALA A 97 -7.23 0.38 -8.58
C ALA A 97 -6.51 1.18 -9.70
N GLY A 98 -7.26 1.91 -10.53
CA GLY A 98 -6.69 2.78 -11.56
C GLY A 98 -5.97 3.98 -10.95
N LEU A 99 -6.53 4.58 -9.89
CA LEU A 99 -5.85 5.63 -9.13
C LEU A 99 -4.55 5.12 -8.53
N SER A 100 -4.58 3.93 -7.91
CA SER A 100 -3.39 3.28 -7.35
C SER A 100 -2.34 2.96 -8.41
N PHE A 101 -2.76 2.60 -9.63
CA PHE A 101 -1.85 2.37 -10.76
C PHE A 101 -1.13 3.65 -11.20
N ILE A 102 -1.86 4.76 -11.33
CA ILE A 102 -1.26 6.07 -11.66
C ILE A 102 -0.34 6.52 -10.51
N GLU A 103 -0.75 6.34 -9.25
CA GLU A 103 0.10 6.60 -8.09
C GLU A 103 1.41 5.81 -8.13
N ALA A 104 1.36 4.51 -8.49
CA ALA A 104 2.56 3.69 -8.60
C ALA A 104 3.50 4.17 -9.72
N ALA A 105 2.95 4.58 -10.86
CA ALA A 105 3.76 5.16 -11.93
C ALA A 105 4.53 6.40 -11.45
N PHE A 106 3.86 7.31 -10.72
CA PHE A 106 4.50 8.52 -10.18
C PHE A 106 5.45 8.21 -9.01
N ALA A 107 5.09 7.32 -8.11
CA ALA A 107 5.94 6.95 -6.97
C ALA A 107 7.25 6.27 -7.40
N ARG A 108 7.28 5.63 -8.56
CA ARG A 108 8.42 4.84 -9.07
C ARG A 108 9.09 5.44 -10.28
N GLY A 109 8.56 6.54 -10.77
CA GLY A 109 9.02 7.19 -11.98
C GLY A 109 10.14 8.20 -11.76
N ASP A 110 10.48 8.88 -12.84
CA ASP A 110 11.51 9.90 -12.88
C ASP A 110 10.98 11.23 -13.42
N ARG A 111 11.87 12.22 -13.58
CA ARG A 111 11.48 13.58 -13.99
C ARG A 111 10.72 13.67 -15.32
N ARG A 112 10.79 12.66 -16.19
CA ARG A 112 10.04 12.62 -17.46
C ARG A 112 8.54 12.63 -17.23
N LEU A 113 8.07 12.13 -16.09
CA LEU A 113 6.66 12.13 -15.73
C LEU A 113 6.07 13.55 -15.57
N GLY A 114 6.91 14.57 -15.43
CA GLY A 114 6.47 15.97 -15.45
C GLY A 114 5.73 16.34 -16.73
N SER A 115 6.12 15.76 -17.88
CA SER A 115 5.41 15.97 -19.15
C SER A 115 4.01 15.34 -19.16
N ALA A 116 3.86 14.13 -18.60
CA ALA A 116 2.56 13.48 -18.47
C ALA A 116 1.65 14.26 -17.51
N LEU A 117 2.19 14.76 -16.39
CA LEU A 117 1.44 15.60 -15.45
C LEU A 117 0.94 16.89 -16.10
N ALA A 118 1.78 17.58 -16.87
CA ALA A 118 1.39 18.78 -17.60
C ALA A 118 0.28 18.50 -18.64
N ARG A 119 0.36 17.36 -19.34
CA ARG A 119 -0.69 16.93 -20.27
C ARG A 119 -1.99 16.58 -19.55
N ALA A 120 -1.94 15.83 -18.45
CA ALA A 120 -3.12 15.52 -17.65
C ALA A 120 -3.82 16.80 -17.17
N PHE A 121 -3.04 17.79 -16.70
CA PHE A 121 -3.57 19.10 -16.34
C PHE A 121 -4.25 19.81 -17.52
N ALA A 122 -3.63 19.79 -18.70
CA ALA A 122 -4.21 20.39 -19.92
C ALA A 122 -5.50 19.67 -20.39
N LEU A 123 -5.59 18.36 -20.19
CA LEU A 123 -6.77 17.54 -20.47
C LEU A 123 -7.91 17.72 -19.45
N GLY A 124 -7.68 18.47 -18.37
CA GLY A 124 -8.71 18.78 -17.37
C GLY A 124 -8.66 17.93 -16.10
N CYS A 125 -7.66 17.09 -15.91
CA CYS A 125 -7.48 16.37 -14.64
C CYS A 125 -7.27 17.35 -13.49
N ARG A 126 -8.15 17.30 -12.50
CA ARG A 126 -8.17 18.14 -11.31
C ARG A 126 -8.75 17.37 -10.15
N PHE A 127 -8.19 17.57 -8.96
CA PHE A 127 -8.70 16.97 -7.72
C PHE A 127 -8.78 15.44 -7.75
N ASP A 128 -7.85 14.79 -8.47
CA ASP A 128 -7.84 13.34 -8.72
C ASP A 128 -7.69 12.48 -7.45
N GLY A 129 -7.41 13.08 -6.28
CA GLY A 129 -7.49 12.41 -4.98
C GLY A 129 -8.93 12.06 -4.55
N TRP A 130 -9.93 12.59 -5.25
CA TRP A 130 -11.34 12.32 -5.01
C TRP A 130 -11.89 11.46 -6.15
N SER A 131 -12.47 10.32 -5.81
CA SER A 131 -12.91 9.31 -6.78
C SER A 131 -13.90 9.84 -7.82
N GLU A 132 -14.71 10.83 -7.47
CA GLU A 132 -15.67 11.48 -8.35
C GLU A 132 -15.03 12.35 -9.43
N TYR A 133 -13.80 12.78 -9.24
CA TYR A 133 -13.03 13.61 -10.20
C TYR A 133 -11.98 12.80 -10.96
N PHE A 134 -11.57 11.64 -10.43
CA PHE A 134 -10.56 10.83 -11.05
C PHE A 134 -11.06 10.19 -12.36
N ASN A 135 -10.31 10.36 -13.43
CA ASN A 135 -10.58 9.74 -14.72
C ASN A 135 -9.32 9.10 -15.27
N ILE A 136 -9.26 7.76 -15.21
CA ILE A 136 -8.10 7.00 -15.66
C ILE A 136 -7.83 7.18 -17.16
N ASP A 137 -8.87 7.31 -18.00
CA ASP A 137 -8.70 7.40 -19.46
C ASP A 137 -8.01 8.70 -19.84
N LEU A 138 -8.30 9.81 -19.16
CA LEU A 138 -7.58 11.08 -19.34
C LEU A 138 -6.12 10.97 -18.93
N TRP A 139 -5.82 10.26 -17.85
CA TRP A 139 -4.45 9.99 -17.44
C TRP A 139 -3.70 9.13 -18.46
N LEU A 140 -4.30 8.05 -18.95
CA LEU A 140 -3.70 7.20 -19.98
C LEU A 140 -3.45 7.98 -21.27
N GLU A 141 -4.37 8.84 -21.69
CA GLU A 141 -4.21 9.73 -22.81
C GLU A 141 -3.06 10.74 -22.59
N ALA A 142 -2.95 11.31 -21.38
CA ALA A 142 -1.85 12.20 -21.02
C ALA A 142 -0.48 11.52 -21.14
N PHE A 143 -0.37 10.28 -20.64
CA PHE A 143 0.83 9.46 -20.81
C PHE A 143 1.14 9.19 -22.27
N ARG A 144 0.14 8.81 -23.06
CA ARG A 144 0.28 8.58 -24.50
C ARG A 144 0.78 9.83 -25.24
N GLN A 145 0.21 11.01 -24.95
CA GLN A 145 0.65 12.28 -25.53
C GLN A 145 2.06 12.69 -25.11
N ALA A 146 2.50 12.26 -23.93
CA ALA A 146 3.85 12.47 -23.45
C ALA A 146 4.86 11.46 -24.02
N GLY A 147 4.42 10.46 -24.81
CA GLY A 147 5.26 9.37 -25.30
C GLY A 147 5.76 8.44 -24.19
N LEU A 148 5.00 8.31 -23.10
CA LEU A 148 5.33 7.51 -21.94
C LEU A 148 4.30 6.41 -21.71
N ASP A 149 4.74 5.31 -21.08
CA ASP A 149 3.87 4.23 -20.68
C ASP A 149 3.88 4.12 -19.13
N PRO A 150 2.75 4.35 -18.44
CA PRO A 150 2.69 4.22 -16.98
C PRO A 150 3.00 2.80 -16.51
N ALA A 151 2.69 1.77 -17.31
CA ALA A 151 2.97 0.38 -16.99
C ALA A 151 4.49 0.09 -16.90
N ALA A 152 5.29 0.77 -17.73
CA ALA A 152 6.75 0.65 -17.69
C ALA A 152 7.35 1.14 -16.36
N TYR A 153 6.66 2.01 -15.64
CA TYR A 153 7.06 2.48 -14.31
C TYR A 153 6.45 1.63 -13.20
N ALA A 154 5.14 1.41 -13.24
CA ALA A 154 4.43 0.71 -12.18
C ALA A 154 4.81 -0.77 -12.06
N TYR A 155 5.02 -1.46 -13.19
CA TYR A 155 5.22 -2.91 -13.24
C TYR A 155 6.67 -3.35 -13.39
N ARG A 156 7.62 -2.42 -13.45
CA ARG A 156 9.04 -2.76 -13.51
C ARG A 156 9.49 -3.33 -12.15
N ARG A 157 10.11 -4.51 -12.16
CA ARG A 157 10.92 -4.99 -11.05
C ARG A 157 12.32 -4.39 -11.18
N PHE A 158 12.82 -3.77 -10.14
CA PHE A 158 14.21 -3.31 -10.08
C PHE A 158 15.10 -4.41 -9.51
N SER A 159 16.31 -4.55 -10.03
CA SER A 159 17.37 -5.32 -9.36
C SER A 159 18.01 -4.49 -8.24
N TYR A 160 18.75 -5.17 -7.35
CA TYR A 160 19.49 -4.43 -6.32
C TYR A 160 20.63 -3.58 -6.91
N ASP A 161 21.08 -3.82 -8.14
CA ASP A 161 22.14 -3.08 -8.80
C ASP A 161 21.61 -1.96 -9.70
N ASP A 162 20.30 -1.94 -9.96
CA ASP A 162 19.68 -0.89 -10.77
C ASP A 162 19.82 0.48 -10.09
N PRO A 163 20.13 1.54 -10.84
CA PRO A 163 19.99 2.90 -10.35
C PRO A 163 18.51 3.22 -10.15
N LEU A 164 18.14 3.50 -8.91
CA LEU A 164 16.77 3.90 -8.58
C LEU A 164 16.57 5.40 -8.88
N PRO A 165 15.39 5.81 -9.41
CA PRO A 165 15.11 7.22 -9.70
C PRO A 165 15.30 8.16 -8.49
N TRP A 166 15.09 7.64 -7.28
CA TRP A 166 15.24 8.36 -6.01
C TRP A 166 16.58 8.10 -5.30
N GLY A 167 17.51 7.36 -5.92
CA GLY A 167 18.77 6.95 -5.30
C GLY A 167 19.73 8.10 -4.93
N HIS A 168 19.42 9.33 -5.39
CA HIS A 168 20.15 10.55 -5.05
C HIS A 168 19.63 11.23 -3.76
N ILE A 169 18.57 10.72 -3.17
CA ILE A 169 17.97 11.21 -1.92
C ILE A 169 18.44 10.30 -0.79
N ASP A 170 19.04 10.86 0.24
CA ASP A 170 19.36 10.15 1.46
C ASP A 170 18.18 10.27 2.45
N ALA A 171 17.59 9.13 2.81
CA ALA A 171 16.52 9.03 3.81
C ALA A 171 17.03 8.57 5.19
N GLY A 172 18.36 8.50 5.38
CA GLY A 172 19.00 8.06 6.62
C GLY A 172 19.03 6.54 6.81
N VAL A 173 18.21 5.78 6.10
CA VAL A 173 18.19 4.32 6.17
C VAL A 173 19.12 3.74 5.12
N SER A 174 20.08 2.91 5.54
CA SER A 174 21.08 2.34 4.63
C SER A 174 20.47 1.41 3.60
N ARG A 175 20.99 1.47 2.36
CA ARG A 175 20.54 0.58 1.28
C ARG A 175 20.79 -0.88 1.61
N GLN A 176 21.90 -1.21 2.25
CA GLN A 176 22.25 -2.56 2.66
C GLN A 176 21.20 -3.14 3.61
N TYR A 177 20.74 -2.35 4.55
CA TYR A 177 19.67 -2.73 5.45
C TYR A 177 18.36 -2.99 4.70
N LEU A 178 17.95 -2.10 3.80
CA LEU A 178 16.74 -2.29 3.01
C LEU A 178 16.80 -3.55 2.13
N VAL A 179 17.97 -3.87 1.54
CA VAL A 179 18.18 -5.12 0.79
C VAL A 179 18.03 -6.35 1.69
N LEU A 180 18.63 -6.31 2.88
CA LEU A 180 18.52 -7.41 3.85
C LEU A 180 17.06 -7.61 4.28
N GLU A 181 16.37 -6.55 4.63
CA GLU A 181 14.97 -6.60 5.02
C GLU A 181 14.05 -7.05 3.88
N HIS A 182 14.35 -6.66 2.64
CA HIS A 182 13.61 -7.15 1.48
C HIS A 182 13.73 -8.68 1.32
N LYS A 183 14.95 -9.21 1.45
CA LYS A 183 15.19 -10.66 1.41
C LYS A 183 14.49 -11.39 2.56
N ARG A 184 14.53 -10.84 3.77
CA ARG A 184 13.82 -11.38 4.93
C ARG A 184 12.31 -11.38 4.73
N ALA A 185 11.75 -10.24 4.26
CA ALA A 185 10.32 -10.12 4.00
C ALA A 185 9.82 -11.13 2.97
N LEU A 186 10.55 -11.34 1.86
CA LEU A 186 10.21 -12.36 0.86
C LEU A 186 10.31 -13.79 1.41
N ALA A 187 11.15 -14.02 2.41
CA ALA A 187 11.28 -15.30 3.11
C ALA A 187 10.29 -15.46 4.29
N GLY A 188 9.41 -14.46 4.54
CA GLY A 188 8.49 -14.48 5.67
C GLY A 188 9.16 -14.35 7.04
N ALA A 189 10.42 -13.88 7.09
CA ALA A 189 11.14 -13.68 8.33
C ALA A 189 10.79 -12.34 8.98
N VAL A 190 10.73 -12.32 10.30
CA VAL A 190 10.44 -11.12 11.10
C VAL A 190 11.73 -10.52 11.64
N THR A 191 11.88 -9.21 11.53
CA THR A 191 12.97 -8.47 12.20
C THR A 191 12.48 -7.99 13.56
N PRO A 192 13.21 -8.26 14.66
CA PRO A 192 12.86 -7.77 15.98
C PRO A 192 12.81 -6.23 16.03
N ASP A 193 11.94 -5.71 16.90
CA ASP A 193 11.87 -4.29 17.18
C ASP A 193 13.15 -3.83 17.91
N CYS A 194 13.84 -2.83 17.39
CA CYS A 194 15.08 -2.31 17.99
C CYS A 194 14.86 -1.69 19.37
N ARG A 195 13.61 -1.48 19.80
CA ARG A 195 13.26 -1.02 21.15
C ARG A 195 13.41 -2.11 22.21
N SER A 196 13.23 -3.36 21.81
CA SER A 196 13.20 -4.52 22.74
C SER A 196 14.29 -5.55 22.43
N GLY A 197 15.21 -5.28 21.52
CA GLY A 197 16.25 -6.19 21.08
C GLY A 197 17.51 -5.49 20.56
N ASP A 198 18.35 -6.29 19.92
CA ASP A 198 19.57 -5.77 19.31
C ASP A 198 19.27 -4.84 18.14
N CYS A 199 20.08 -3.81 17.99
CA CYS A 199 19.97 -2.88 16.87
C CYS A 199 20.11 -3.61 15.53
N PRO A 200 19.11 -3.55 14.62
CA PRO A 200 19.15 -4.25 13.34
C PRO A 200 20.08 -3.60 12.30
N GLY A 201 20.76 -2.51 12.65
CA GLY A 201 21.78 -1.87 11.81
C GLY A 201 21.19 -1.06 10.65
N CYS A 202 20.04 -0.42 10.82
CA CYS A 202 19.41 0.37 9.74
C CYS A 202 20.20 1.61 9.35
N GLY A 203 21.11 2.11 10.21
CA GLY A 203 21.97 3.28 9.96
C GLY A 203 21.36 4.61 10.40
N LEU A 204 20.06 4.66 10.76
CA LEU A 204 19.36 5.91 11.03
C LEU A 204 19.91 6.66 12.26
N CYS A 205 20.07 5.96 13.38
CA CYS A 205 20.52 6.60 14.62
C CYS A 205 21.92 7.19 14.51
N PRO A 206 22.93 6.46 13.96
CA PRO A 206 24.23 7.05 13.70
C PRO A 206 24.20 8.21 12.68
N ALA A 207 23.39 8.13 11.64
CA ALA A 207 23.29 9.17 10.62
C ALA A 207 22.69 10.49 11.14
N LEU A 208 21.83 10.40 12.15
CA LEU A 208 21.18 11.56 12.78
C LEU A 208 21.84 11.97 14.11
N GLU A 209 22.90 11.27 14.53
CA GLU A 209 23.57 11.49 15.83
C GLU A 209 22.58 11.46 17.00
N ILE A 210 21.61 10.51 16.96
CA ILE A 210 20.60 10.32 17.99
C ILE A 210 20.70 8.93 18.62
N GLU A 211 20.25 8.84 19.87
CA GLU A 211 19.96 7.57 20.53
C GLU A 211 18.46 7.28 20.48
N PRO A 212 18.04 6.00 20.32
CA PRO A 212 16.62 5.64 20.39
C PRO A 212 16.07 6.02 21.77
N PHE A 213 15.16 6.97 21.82
CA PHE A 213 14.49 7.38 23.04
C PHE A 213 12.98 7.13 22.91
N TYR A 214 12.39 6.50 23.91
CA TYR A 214 10.96 6.25 24.00
C TYR A 214 10.39 6.91 25.24
N ALA A 215 9.53 7.92 25.03
CA ALA A 215 8.77 8.51 26.13
C ALA A 215 7.81 7.46 26.69
N GLY A 216 8.13 6.91 27.85
CA GLY A 216 7.27 5.90 28.48
C GLY A 216 8.01 4.76 29.18
N GLY A 217 9.32 4.92 29.39
CA GLY A 217 10.18 4.10 30.26
C GLY A 217 9.72 2.67 30.52
N ASP A 218 10.63 1.78 30.69
CA ASP A 218 10.49 0.43 31.27
C ASP A 218 9.25 -0.38 30.82
N LEU A 219 9.40 -1.19 29.76
CA LEU A 219 8.55 -2.34 29.51
C LEU A 219 9.05 -3.54 30.26
#